data_78cda390ec3795b8481b0da2cc65c8ae
#
_entry.id   78cda390ec3795b8481b0da2cc65c8ae
#
_cell.length_a   1.000
_cell.length_b   1.000
_cell.length_c   1.000
_cell.angle_alpha   90.00
_cell.angle_beta   90.00
_cell.angle_gamma   90.00
#
_symmetry.space_group_name_H-M   'P 1'
#
loop_
_entity.id
_entity.type
_entity.pdbx_description
1 polymer ?
#
loop_
_entity_poly.entity_id
_entity_poly.type
_entity_poly.pdbx_seq_one_letter_code
_entity_poly.pdbx_strand_id
1 'polypeptide(L)'
;MSAPPLKFLSLAWFTPVMGLGGLSLAWGRAEPLMGAPAAALSQALAVLALVVFAVLAVLSIRRSVQFPQALAEDLNHPVRHAFLATVPVGLLLLIACGARWFGPQPWLSALWFAVAAAQLWVTWWVLSKWLKPAVTDAAGHTTPMWAGITPVLFVPVVGNVVAPLPGLALGHVDWSVMQASIGLFFWPLVLLLVLARRAAHSVLPDRLLPTWFISVAPPSVLGVVAFQFQAPTWVMQMAWAMAAFCLLWVAPVLARAAVAVGVAAVFIETHADPDHAPSDGPNMI
;
A
#
# COMPACT_ATOMS: atom_id res chain seq x y z
N MET A 1 2.57 35.33 -4.87
CA MET A 1 3.67 34.35 -4.94
C MET A 1 3.07 32.96 -4.72
N SER A 2 3.21 32.04 -5.68
CA SER A 2 2.74 30.66 -5.50
C SER A 2 3.52 29.99 -4.35
N ALA A 3 2.81 29.26 -3.48
CA ALA A 3 3.48 28.52 -2.40
C ALA A 3 4.50 27.51 -2.97
N PRO A 4 5.66 27.33 -2.33
CA PRO A 4 6.69 26.44 -2.85
C PRO A 4 6.17 25.00 -2.95
N PRO A 5 6.49 24.27 -4.04
CA PRO A 5 5.94 22.93 -4.30
C PRO A 5 6.23 21.93 -3.18
N LEU A 6 7.31 22.12 -2.41
CA LEU A 6 7.67 21.26 -1.28
C LEU A 6 6.62 21.25 -0.17
N LYS A 7 5.88 22.36 0.03
CA LYS A 7 4.79 22.42 1.03
C LYS A 7 3.74 21.33 0.79
N PHE A 8 3.49 20.95 -0.46
CA PHE A 8 2.45 20.02 -0.88
C PHE A 8 2.93 18.56 -1.03
N LEU A 9 4.18 18.26 -0.67
CA LEU A 9 4.71 16.90 -0.71
C LEU A 9 4.03 16.05 0.37
N SER A 10 3.02 15.27 -0.01
CA SER A 10 2.31 14.35 0.90
C SER A 10 3.12 13.08 1.16
N LEU A 11 2.91 12.44 2.32
CA LEU A 11 3.45 11.11 2.64
C LEU A 11 2.93 10.02 1.69
N ALA A 12 1.83 10.27 0.96
CA ALA A 12 1.36 9.39 -0.09
C ALA A 12 2.40 9.15 -1.21
N TRP A 13 3.36 10.06 -1.40
CA TRP A 13 4.43 9.89 -2.38
C TRP A 13 5.39 8.72 -2.09
N PHE A 14 5.32 8.12 -0.88
CA PHE A 14 6.06 6.88 -0.61
C PHE A 14 5.40 5.62 -1.20
N THR A 15 4.17 5.70 -1.72
CA THR A 15 3.51 4.55 -2.35
C THR A 15 4.25 3.97 -3.56
N PRO A 16 4.91 4.74 -4.46
CA PRO A 16 5.77 4.19 -5.50
C PRO A 16 6.89 3.30 -4.97
N VAL A 17 7.46 3.60 -3.79
CA VAL A 17 8.49 2.75 -3.16
C VAL A 17 7.92 1.38 -2.83
N MET A 18 6.67 1.34 -2.32
CA MET A 18 5.99 0.07 -2.03
C MET A 18 5.77 -0.74 -3.32
N GLY A 19 5.34 -0.07 -4.40
CA GLY A 19 5.15 -0.71 -5.71
C GLY A 19 6.45 -1.27 -6.29
N LEU A 20 7.50 -0.47 -6.32
CA LEU A 20 8.83 -0.86 -6.82
C LEU A 20 9.44 -1.99 -5.98
N GLY A 21 9.37 -1.88 -4.66
CA GLY A 21 9.86 -2.91 -3.74
C GLY A 21 9.10 -4.23 -3.90
N GLY A 22 7.77 -4.18 -3.96
CA GLY A 22 6.93 -5.36 -4.21
C GLY A 22 7.23 -6.01 -5.57
N LEU A 23 7.37 -5.20 -6.62
CA LEU A 23 7.71 -5.67 -7.97
C LEU A 23 9.12 -6.29 -8.01
N SER A 24 10.09 -5.68 -7.32
CA SER A 24 11.44 -6.24 -7.16
C SER A 24 11.38 -7.64 -6.55
N LEU A 25 10.64 -7.82 -5.46
CA LEU A 25 10.49 -9.12 -4.80
C LEU A 25 9.79 -10.14 -5.71
N ALA A 26 8.81 -9.73 -6.50
CA ALA A 26 8.13 -10.58 -7.47
C ALA A 26 9.10 -11.10 -8.55
N TRP A 27 9.88 -10.20 -9.17
CA TRP A 27 10.90 -10.60 -10.13
C TRP A 27 12.00 -11.47 -9.50
N GLY A 28 12.40 -11.16 -8.27
CA GLY A 28 13.33 -12.01 -7.56
C GLY A 28 12.82 -13.43 -7.33
N ARG A 29 11.52 -13.62 -7.13
CA ARG A 29 10.91 -14.98 -7.04
C ARG A 29 10.77 -15.67 -8.39
N ALA A 30 10.73 -14.92 -9.48
CA ALA A 30 10.70 -15.47 -10.84
C ALA A 30 12.09 -15.94 -11.34
N GLU A 31 13.17 -15.59 -10.64
CA GLU A 31 14.55 -15.96 -11.00
C GLU A 31 14.74 -17.47 -11.29
N PRO A 32 14.19 -18.42 -10.49
CA PRO A 32 14.35 -19.85 -10.77
C PRO A 32 13.73 -20.30 -12.12
N LEU A 33 12.75 -19.53 -12.63
CA LEU A 33 12.05 -19.82 -13.88
C LEU A 33 12.62 -19.04 -15.07
N MET A 34 13.04 -17.79 -14.85
CA MET A 34 13.42 -16.85 -15.91
C MET A 34 14.93 -16.52 -15.91
N GLY A 35 15.68 -17.01 -14.93
CA GLY A 35 17.13 -16.87 -14.87
C GLY A 35 17.64 -15.45 -14.62
N ALA A 36 18.85 -15.17 -15.11
CA ALA A 36 19.57 -13.93 -14.89
C ALA A 36 18.80 -12.61 -15.25
N PRO A 37 17.99 -12.54 -16.30
CA PRO A 37 17.20 -11.32 -16.59
C PRO A 37 16.24 -10.96 -15.45
N ALA A 38 15.59 -11.95 -14.82
CA ALA A 38 14.70 -11.70 -13.69
C ALA A 38 15.46 -11.20 -12.47
N ALA A 39 16.64 -11.78 -12.18
CA ALA A 39 17.51 -11.31 -11.11
C ALA A 39 17.98 -9.87 -11.34
N ALA A 40 18.45 -9.54 -12.54
CA ALA A 40 18.90 -8.19 -12.90
C ALA A 40 17.76 -7.16 -12.75
N LEU A 41 16.56 -7.48 -13.22
CA LEU A 41 15.39 -6.61 -13.09
C LEU A 41 14.98 -6.43 -11.64
N SER A 42 15.00 -7.51 -10.84
CA SER A 42 14.76 -7.43 -9.39
C SER A 42 15.74 -6.46 -8.72
N GLN A 43 17.03 -6.57 -9.02
CA GLN A 43 18.06 -5.68 -8.45
C GLN A 43 17.86 -4.23 -8.89
N ALA A 44 17.64 -3.98 -10.18
CA ALA A 44 17.42 -2.63 -10.70
C ALA A 44 16.21 -1.95 -10.05
N LEU A 45 15.11 -2.68 -9.88
CA LEU A 45 13.90 -2.18 -9.22
C LEU A 45 14.13 -1.88 -7.73
N ALA A 46 14.87 -2.71 -7.02
CA ALA A 46 15.15 -2.46 -5.61
C ALA A 46 16.09 -1.25 -5.42
N VAL A 47 17.12 -1.10 -6.27
CA VAL A 47 17.99 0.08 -6.25
C VAL A 47 17.17 1.34 -6.56
N LEU A 48 16.31 1.28 -7.57
CA LEU A 48 15.41 2.39 -7.89
C LEU A 48 14.49 2.73 -6.71
N ALA A 49 13.88 1.73 -6.07
CA ALA A 49 13.04 1.92 -4.89
C ALA A 49 13.81 2.58 -3.74
N LEU A 50 15.06 2.16 -3.51
CA LEU A 50 15.93 2.74 -2.48
C LEU A 50 16.26 4.21 -2.79
N VAL A 51 16.62 4.52 -4.03
CA VAL A 51 16.90 5.90 -4.47
C VAL A 51 15.67 6.78 -4.30
N VAL A 52 14.51 6.31 -4.77
CA VAL A 52 13.24 7.06 -4.62
C VAL A 52 12.92 7.26 -3.14
N PHE A 53 13.08 6.24 -2.31
CA PHE A 53 12.88 6.34 -0.86
C PHE A 53 13.81 7.39 -0.24
N ALA A 54 15.11 7.35 -0.55
CA ALA A 54 16.09 8.28 0.00
C ALA A 54 15.78 9.73 -0.39
N VAL A 55 15.44 9.98 -1.65
CA VAL A 55 15.03 11.31 -2.13
C VAL A 55 13.78 11.80 -1.38
N LEU A 56 12.75 10.96 -1.30
CA LEU A 56 11.51 11.31 -0.62
C LEU A 56 11.72 11.52 0.89
N ALA A 57 12.57 10.73 1.53
CA ALA A 57 12.91 10.90 2.94
C ALA A 57 13.59 12.25 3.19
N VAL A 58 14.61 12.61 2.39
CA VAL A 58 15.28 13.91 2.49
C VAL A 58 14.29 15.06 2.27
N LEU A 59 13.46 14.98 1.22
CA LEU A 59 12.46 16.02 0.93
C LEU A 59 11.41 16.11 2.04
N SER A 60 10.96 14.98 2.60
CA SER A 60 9.99 14.96 3.70
C SER A 60 10.57 15.52 5.00
N ILE A 61 11.83 15.23 5.32
CA ILE A 61 12.52 15.84 6.45
C ILE A 61 12.63 17.37 6.24
N ARG A 62 13.08 17.81 5.06
CA ARG A 62 13.14 19.26 4.74
C ARG A 62 11.76 19.91 4.85
N ARG A 63 10.70 19.26 4.34
CA ARG A 63 9.33 19.75 4.48
C ARG A 63 8.92 19.88 5.95
N SER A 64 9.21 18.87 6.77
CA SER A 64 8.84 18.86 8.19
C SER A 64 9.51 20.02 8.97
N VAL A 65 10.75 20.36 8.60
CA VAL A 65 11.49 21.48 9.21
C VAL A 65 10.98 22.83 8.68
N GLN A 66 10.75 22.96 7.37
CA GLN A 66 10.38 24.23 6.76
C GLN A 66 8.87 24.55 6.88
N PHE A 67 8.03 23.52 6.91
CA PHE A 67 6.56 23.63 6.92
C PHE A 67 5.92 22.72 7.97
N PRO A 68 6.24 22.86 9.27
CA PRO A 68 5.72 21.97 10.32
C PRO A 68 4.19 21.98 10.41
N GLN A 69 3.55 23.11 10.11
CA GLN A 69 2.10 23.23 10.07
C GLN A 69 1.47 22.35 8.99
N ALA A 70 2.08 22.28 7.79
CA ALA A 70 1.59 21.44 6.71
C ALA A 70 1.67 19.94 7.06
N LEU A 71 2.69 19.52 7.82
CA LEU A 71 2.76 18.16 8.35
C LEU A 71 1.66 17.92 9.40
N ALA A 72 1.45 18.88 10.32
CA ALA A 72 0.39 18.78 11.32
C ALA A 72 -1.00 18.70 10.67
N GLU A 73 -1.26 19.45 9.62
CA GLU A 73 -2.50 19.36 8.82
C GLU A 73 -2.67 17.97 8.21
N ASP A 74 -1.61 17.38 7.63
CA ASP A 74 -1.67 16.02 7.07
C ASP A 74 -1.97 14.98 8.15
N LEU A 75 -1.33 15.08 9.31
CA LEU A 75 -1.52 14.14 10.41
C LEU A 75 -2.90 14.27 11.09
N ASN A 76 -3.53 15.43 11.02
CA ASN A 76 -4.88 15.66 11.55
C ASN A 76 -5.99 15.41 10.51
N HIS A 77 -5.66 15.32 9.22
CA HIS A 77 -6.63 15.09 8.17
C HIS A 77 -7.20 13.66 8.24
N PRO A 78 -8.53 13.47 8.12
CA PRO A 78 -9.19 12.17 8.29
C PRO A 78 -8.71 11.06 7.36
N VAL A 79 -8.17 11.38 6.19
CA VAL A 79 -7.65 10.41 5.22
C VAL A 79 -6.12 10.45 5.13
N ARG A 80 -5.52 11.66 5.07
CA ARG A 80 -4.09 11.81 4.81
C ARG A 80 -3.20 11.25 5.90
N HIS A 81 -3.65 11.23 7.16
CA HIS A 81 -2.88 10.68 8.28
C HIS A 81 -2.52 9.19 8.09
N ALA A 82 -3.37 8.43 7.42
CA ALA A 82 -3.13 7.01 7.18
C ALA A 82 -1.92 6.74 6.25
N PHE A 83 -1.55 7.71 5.41
CA PHE A 83 -0.35 7.59 4.58
C PHE A 83 0.97 7.65 5.36
N LEU A 84 0.95 7.98 6.67
CA LEU A 84 2.14 7.86 7.50
C LEU A 84 2.73 6.44 7.47
N ALA A 85 1.87 5.43 7.36
CA ALA A 85 2.28 4.03 7.30
C ALA A 85 3.01 3.65 6.00
N THR A 86 2.92 4.45 4.93
CA THR A 86 3.65 4.15 3.68
C THR A 86 5.16 4.18 3.88
N VAL A 87 5.64 4.95 4.84
CA VAL A 87 7.07 5.05 5.16
C VAL A 87 7.61 3.74 5.75
N PRO A 88 7.10 3.25 6.90
CA PRO A 88 7.58 1.99 7.45
C PRO A 88 7.27 0.78 6.55
N VAL A 89 6.12 0.73 5.85
CA VAL A 89 5.83 -0.36 4.92
C VAL A 89 6.80 -0.36 3.73
N GLY A 90 7.12 0.81 3.17
CA GLY A 90 8.14 0.94 2.12
C GLY A 90 9.52 0.45 2.59
N LEU A 91 9.92 0.83 3.81
CA LEU A 91 11.18 0.35 4.41
C LEU A 91 11.17 -1.15 4.64
N LEU A 92 10.06 -1.75 5.11
CA LEU A 92 9.96 -3.20 5.28
C LEU A 92 10.17 -3.95 3.96
N LEU A 93 9.64 -3.42 2.85
CA LEU A 93 9.87 -4.00 1.53
C LEU A 93 11.32 -3.84 1.07
N LEU A 94 11.95 -2.69 1.33
CA LEU A 94 13.38 -2.49 1.05
C LEU A 94 14.26 -3.43 1.89
N ILE A 95 13.92 -3.65 3.16
CA ILE A 95 14.59 -4.63 4.02
C ILE A 95 14.42 -6.04 3.46
N ALA A 96 13.23 -6.39 2.95
CA ALA A 96 13.01 -7.69 2.31
C ALA A 96 13.86 -7.88 1.05
N CYS A 97 14.03 -6.83 0.23
CA CYS A 97 14.97 -6.84 -0.88
C CYS A 97 16.42 -7.01 -0.39
N GLY A 98 16.81 -6.28 0.66
CA GLY A 98 18.14 -6.38 1.27
C GLY A 98 18.41 -7.76 1.86
N ALA A 99 17.45 -8.37 2.55
CA ALA A 99 17.57 -9.71 3.11
C ALA A 99 17.81 -10.78 2.04
N ARG A 100 17.23 -10.58 0.84
CA ARG A 100 17.47 -11.47 -0.30
C ARG A 100 18.93 -11.39 -0.81
N TRP A 101 19.57 -10.21 -0.76
CA TRP A 101 20.92 -10.00 -1.31
C TRP A 101 22.04 -10.24 -0.31
N PHE A 102 21.84 -9.76 0.92
CA PHE A 102 22.86 -9.82 1.96
C PHE A 102 22.70 -11.01 2.90
N GLY A 103 21.54 -11.73 2.80
CA GLY A 103 21.19 -12.75 3.77
C GLY A 103 20.87 -12.16 5.15
N PRO A 104 20.76 -13.02 6.18
CA PRO A 104 20.53 -12.60 7.55
C PRO A 104 21.77 -11.90 8.12
N GLN A 105 21.69 -10.59 8.32
CA GLN A 105 22.72 -9.75 8.90
C GLN A 105 22.23 -9.10 10.19
N PRO A 106 23.07 -8.93 11.23
CA PRO A 106 22.66 -8.31 12.50
C PRO A 106 22.14 -6.88 12.33
N TRP A 107 22.79 -6.07 11.50
CA TRP A 107 22.34 -4.70 11.22
C TRP A 107 20.99 -4.65 10.53
N LEU A 108 20.71 -5.61 9.64
CA LEU A 108 19.45 -5.71 8.92
C LEU A 108 18.33 -6.16 9.85
N SER A 109 18.62 -7.06 10.78
CA SER A 109 17.69 -7.45 11.86
C SER A 109 17.37 -6.28 12.79
N ALA A 110 18.37 -5.51 13.20
CA ALA A 110 18.16 -4.32 14.04
C ALA A 110 17.27 -3.28 13.31
N LEU A 111 17.55 -3.01 12.03
CA LEU A 111 16.75 -2.12 11.22
C LEU A 111 15.31 -2.65 11.08
N TRP A 112 15.15 -3.94 10.82
CA TRP A 112 13.84 -4.57 10.72
C TRP A 112 13.03 -4.42 12.02
N PHE A 113 13.60 -4.70 13.19
CA PHE A 113 12.91 -4.52 14.46
C PHE A 113 12.45 -3.06 14.68
N ALA A 114 13.31 -2.10 14.38
CA ALA A 114 12.98 -0.69 14.51
C ALA A 114 11.82 -0.30 13.58
N VAL A 115 11.84 -0.74 12.32
CA VAL A 115 10.82 -0.41 11.33
C VAL A 115 9.51 -1.18 11.59
N ALA A 116 9.60 -2.46 12.00
CA ALA A 116 8.45 -3.26 12.39
C ALA A 116 7.73 -2.67 13.63
N ALA A 117 8.50 -2.21 14.63
CA ALA A 117 7.95 -1.49 15.78
C ALA A 117 7.32 -0.15 15.36
N ALA A 118 7.95 0.60 14.45
CA ALA A 118 7.40 1.83 13.92
C ALA A 118 6.06 1.59 13.19
N GLN A 119 5.95 0.53 12.37
CA GLN A 119 4.70 0.15 11.73
C GLN A 119 3.62 -0.18 12.76
N LEU A 120 3.96 -0.93 13.79
CA LEU A 120 3.03 -1.28 14.86
C LEU A 120 2.57 -0.05 15.64
N TRP A 121 3.48 0.88 15.91
CA TRP A 121 3.16 2.16 16.54
C TRP A 121 2.19 2.99 15.66
N VAL A 122 2.44 3.08 14.35
CA VAL A 122 1.53 3.78 13.43
C VAL A 122 0.15 3.12 13.42
N THR A 123 0.09 1.79 13.43
CA THR A 123 -1.17 1.05 13.54
C THR A 123 -1.93 1.44 14.80
N TRP A 124 -1.27 1.36 15.96
CA TRP A 124 -1.85 1.75 17.24
C TRP A 124 -2.31 3.22 17.23
N TRP A 125 -1.48 4.11 16.72
CA TRP A 125 -1.81 5.54 16.65
C TRP A 125 -3.02 5.83 15.75
N VAL A 126 -3.13 5.18 14.59
CA VAL A 126 -4.30 5.32 13.71
C VAL A 126 -5.56 4.76 14.36
N LEU A 127 -5.48 3.56 14.94
CA LEU A 127 -6.61 2.96 15.65
C LEU A 127 -7.03 3.77 16.88
N SER A 128 -6.09 4.36 17.61
CA SER A 128 -6.40 5.21 18.76
C SER A 128 -7.24 6.45 18.40
N LYS A 129 -7.15 6.92 17.15
CA LYS A 129 -8.01 8.01 16.65
C LYS A 129 -9.47 7.60 16.53
N TRP A 130 -9.75 6.32 16.28
CA TRP A 130 -11.13 5.80 16.19
C TRP A 130 -11.81 5.72 17.57
N LEU A 131 -11.00 5.62 18.61
CA LEU A 131 -11.51 5.59 19.99
C LEU A 131 -11.80 6.98 20.57
N LYS A 132 -11.39 8.03 19.87
CA LYS A 132 -11.68 9.40 20.29
C LYS A 132 -13.11 9.77 19.91
N PRO A 133 -13.83 10.52 20.77
CA PRO A 133 -15.14 11.04 20.43
C PRO A 133 -15.05 11.91 19.19
N ALA A 134 -16.12 11.96 18.41
CA ALA A 134 -16.23 12.83 17.26
C ALA A 134 -15.97 14.29 17.68
N VAL A 135 -15.07 14.95 16.97
CA VAL A 135 -14.74 16.36 17.25
C VAL A 135 -15.81 17.21 16.56
N THR A 136 -16.51 18.00 17.36
CA THR A 136 -17.39 19.05 16.87
C THR A 136 -16.60 20.36 16.83
N ASP A 137 -16.59 21.04 15.69
CA ASP A 137 -15.94 22.33 15.54
C ASP A 137 -16.74 23.46 16.23
N ALA A 138 -16.16 24.65 16.31
CA ALA A 138 -16.80 25.81 16.93
C ALA A 138 -18.10 26.25 16.20
N ALA A 139 -18.31 25.78 14.97
CA ALA A 139 -19.52 26.02 14.17
C ALA A 139 -20.58 24.91 14.32
N GLY A 140 -20.33 23.91 15.18
CA GLY A 140 -21.24 22.81 15.42
C GLY A 140 -21.16 21.67 14.40
N HIS A 141 -20.18 21.68 13.49
CA HIS A 141 -20.00 20.60 12.51
C HIS A 141 -19.23 19.45 13.15
N THR A 142 -19.88 18.30 13.24
CA THR A 142 -19.22 17.06 13.70
C THR A 142 -18.58 16.35 12.50
N THR A 143 -17.26 16.14 12.55
CA THR A 143 -16.58 15.37 11.52
C THR A 143 -17.05 13.92 11.60
N PRO A 144 -17.80 13.39 10.62
CA PRO A 144 -18.32 12.04 10.72
C PRO A 144 -17.14 11.04 10.66
N MET A 145 -17.16 10.04 11.52
CA MET A 145 -16.16 8.95 11.55
C MET A 145 -16.00 8.30 10.15
N TRP A 146 -17.08 8.24 9.39
CA TRP A 146 -17.10 7.70 8.03
C TRP A 146 -16.18 8.42 7.04
N ALA A 147 -15.86 9.69 7.26
CA ALA A 147 -14.96 10.44 6.38
C ALA A 147 -13.54 9.83 6.33
N GLY A 148 -13.09 9.24 7.43
CA GLY A 148 -11.79 8.56 7.54
C GLY A 148 -11.78 7.12 7.03
N ILE A 149 -12.95 6.48 6.87
CA ILE A 149 -13.04 5.09 6.44
C ILE A 149 -12.90 5.02 4.92
N THR A 150 -11.69 4.78 4.47
CA THR A 150 -11.32 4.64 3.04
C THR A 150 -10.40 3.45 2.87
N PRO A 151 -10.21 2.93 1.65
CA PRO A 151 -9.26 1.84 1.41
C PRO A 151 -7.82 2.16 1.84
N VAL A 152 -7.46 3.44 2.02
CA VAL A 152 -6.14 3.85 2.52
C VAL A 152 -5.86 3.26 3.91
N LEU A 153 -6.90 2.96 4.71
CA LEU A 153 -6.76 2.34 6.03
C LEU A 153 -6.13 0.94 6.00
N PHE A 154 -6.13 0.26 4.86
CA PHE A 154 -5.39 -0.99 4.74
C PHE A 154 -3.88 -0.78 4.99
N VAL A 155 -3.31 0.37 4.63
CA VAL A 155 -1.87 0.61 4.77
C VAL A 155 -1.42 0.62 6.24
N PRO A 156 -1.98 1.45 7.15
CA PRO A 156 -1.56 1.46 8.55
C PRO A 156 -1.98 0.21 9.34
N VAL A 157 -3.14 -0.36 9.04
CA VAL A 157 -3.73 -1.41 9.89
C VAL A 157 -3.34 -2.80 9.38
N VAL A 158 -3.53 -3.04 8.10
CA VAL A 158 -3.23 -4.34 7.48
C VAL A 158 -1.78 -4.43 7.00
N GLY A 159 -1.07 -3.30 6.84
CA GLY A 159 0.35 -3.27 6.47
C GLY A 159 1.28 -4.07 7.40
N ASN A 160 0.80 -4.47 8.58
CA ASN A 160 1.50 -5.38 9.47
C ASN A 160 1.78 -6.76 8.85
N VAL A 161 1.01 -7.18 7.83
CA VAL A 161 1.30 -8.42 7.08
C VAL A 161 2.57 -8.34 6.23
N VAL A 162 3.13 -7.13 6.05
CA VAL A 162 4.38 -6.93 5.29
C VAL A 162 5.61 -7.23 6.14
N ALA A 163 5.55 -6.98 7.45
CA ALA A 163 6.68 -7.19 8.36
C ALA A 163 7.24 -8.63 8.36
N PRO A 164 6.42 -9.69 8.25
CA PRO A 164 6.89 -11.07 8.10
C PRO A 164 7.78 -11.31 6.89
N LEU A 165 7.60 -10.59 5.78
CA LEU A 165 8.37 -10.84 4.55
C LEU A 165 9.88 -10.80 4.79
N PRO A 166 10.46 -9.72 5.36
CA PRO A 166 11.85 -9.72 5.78
C PRO A 166 12.08 -10.49 7.09
N GLY A 167 11.15 -10.44 8.04
CA GLY A 167 11.33 -11.02 9.37
C GLY A 167 11.62 -12.51 9.35
N LEU A 168 10.88 -13.27 8.54
CA LEU A 168 11.08 -14.71 8.36
C LEU A 168 12.42 -15.01 7.67
N ALA A 169 12.79 -14.22 6.66
CA ALA A 169 14.08 -14.36 5.99
C ALA A 169 15.27 -14.06 6.91
N LEU A 170 15.06 -13.23 7.94
CA LEU A 170 16.05 -12.89 8.96
C LEU A 170 16.02 -13.82 10.18
N GLY A 171 15.12 -14.82 10.21
CA GLY A 171 15.00 -15.79 11.31
C GLY A 171 14.14 -15.35 12.50
N HIS A 172 13.41 -14.24 12.40
CA HIS A 172 12.59 -13.68 13.49
C HIS A 172 11.13 -14.13 13.39
N VAL A 173 10.88 -15.42 13.65
CA VAL A 173 9.57 -16.06 13.46
C VAL A 173 8.50 -15.49 14.38
N ASP A 174 8.78 -15.43 15.70
CA ASP A 174 7.76 -15.08 16.70
C ASP A 174 7.16 -13.69 16.48
N TRP A 175 8.01 -12.67 16.30
CA TRP A 175 7.54 -11.31 16.00
C TRP A 175 6.81 -11.25 14.66
N SER A 176 7.28 -12.00 13.67
CA SER A 176 6.64 -12.08 12.37
C SER A 176 5.23 -12.65 12.45
N VAL A 177 5.03 -13.71 13.24
CA VAL A 177 3.71 -14.32 13.50
C VAL A 177 2.80 -13.31 14.22
N MET A 178 3.29 -12.64 15.26
CA MET A 178 2.51 -11.65 16.00
C MET A 178 2.00 -10.54 15.08
N GLN A 179 2.88 -9.96 14.27
CA GLN A 179 2.51 -8.86 13.36
C GLN A 179 1.61 -9.32 12.22
N ALA A 180 1.87 -10.51 11.64
CA ALA A 180 0.98 -11.13 10.66
C ALA A 180 -0.43 -11.33 11.21
N SER A 181 -0.55 -11.78 12.47
CA SER A 181 -1.84 -12.03 13.14
C SER A 181 -2.65 -10.73 13.29
N ILE A 182 -1.99 -9.62 13.64
CA ILE A 182 -2.64 -8.30 13.72
C ILE A 182 -3.20 -7.90 12.36
N GLY A 183 -2.38 -7.96 11.32
CA GLY A 183 -2.82 -7.61 9.97
C GLY A 183 -3.93 -8.51 9.44
N LEU A 184 -3.84 -9.82 9.69
CA LEU A 184 -4.84 -10.80 9.31
C LEU A 184 -6.18 -10.57 10.05
N PHE A 185 -6.15 -10.25 11.34
CA PHE A 185 -7.33 -9.95 12.13
C PHE A 185 -8.04 -8.69 11.60
N PHE A 186 -7.29 -7.63 11.32
CA PHE A 186 -7.88 -6.37 10.90
C PHE A 186 -8.27 -6.31 9.41
N TRP A 187 -7.72 -7.18 8.57
CA TRP A 187 -8.04 -7.19 7.15
C TRP A 187 -9.55 -7.30 6.86
N PRO A 188 -10.26 -8.35 7.32
CA PRO A 188 -11.70 -8.46 7.09
C PRO A 188 -12.49 -7.33 7.76
N LEU A 189 -12.05 -6.83 8.91
CA LEU A 189 -12.71 -5.71 9.60
C LEU A 189 -12.63 -4.42 8.78
N VAL A 190 -11.44 -4.06 8.27
CA VAL A 190 -11.28 -2.87 7.42
C VAL A 190 -12.04 -3.04 6.12
N LEU A 191 -11.99 -4.23 5.51
CA LEU A 191 -12.77 -4.51 4.29
C LEU A 191 -14.26 -4.32 4.53
N LEU A 192 -14.80 -4.89 5.60
CA LEU A 192 -16.21 -4.75 5.97
C LEU A 192 -16.59 -3.28 6.20
N LEU A 193 -15.75 -2.52 6.92
CA LEU A 193 -16.01 -1.10 7.19
C LEU A 193 -16.00 -0.28 5.88
N VAL A 194 -15.08 -0.53 4.96
CA VAL A 194 -15.02 0.17 3.67
C VAL A 194 -16.23 -0.18 2.81
N LEU A 195 -16.68 -1.44 2.80
CA LEU A 195 -17.88 -1.88 2.10
C LEU A 195 -19.17 -1.29 2.73
N ALA A 196 -19.26 -1.32 4.06
CA ALA A 196 -20.37 -0.72 4.78
C ALA A 196 -20.49 0.78 4.50
N ARG A 197 -19.34 1.49 4.50
CA ARG A 197 -19.30 2.89 4.08
C ARG A 197 -19.81 3.08 2.66
N ARG A 198 -19.38 2.21 1.72
CA ARG A 198 -19.84 2.28 0.31
C ARG A 198 -21.35 2.05 0.17
N ALA A 199 -21.90 1.20 1.01
CA ALA A 199 -23.35 0.91 1.01
C ALA A 199 -24.18 2.03 1.67
N ALA A 200 -23.66 2.62 2.77
CA ALA A 200 -24.40 3.59 3.59
C ALA A 200 -24.18 5.06 3.18
N HIS A 201 -23.12 5.37 2.42
CA HIS A 201 -22.71 6.74 2.10
C HIS A 201 -22.40 6.88 0.61
N SER A 202 -22.18 8.14 0.18
CA SER A 202 -21.81 8.46 -1.20
C SER A 202 -20.51 7.78 -1.64
N VAL A 203 -20.33 7.67 -2.95
CA VAL A 203 -19.10 7.18 -3.60
C VAL A 203 -17.91 8.00 -3.13
N LEU A 204 -16.72 7.37 -3.07
CA LEU A 204 -15.47 8.10 -2.83
C LEU A 204 -15.27 9.16 -3.92
N PRO A 205 -14.69 10.32 -3.58
CA PRO A 205 -14.25 11.29 -4.58
C PRO A 205 -13.34 10.62 -5.63
N ASP A 206 -13.45 11.02 -6.89
CA ASP A 206 -12.73 10.38 -8.02
C ASP A 206 -11.24 10.24 -7.77
N ARG A 207 -10.62 11.26 -7.16
CA ARG A 207 -9.19 11.23 -6.76
C ARG A 207 -8.81 10.13 -5.76
N LEU A 208 -9.79 9.55 -5.03
CA LEU A 208 -9.58 8.45 -4.08
C LEU A 208 -9.98 7.09 -4.66
N LEU A 209 -10.62 7.03 -5.83
CA LEU A 209 -11.01 5.76 -6.45
C LEU A 209 -9.81 4.81 -6.67
N PRO A 210 -8.61 5.28 -7.09
CA PRO A 210 -7.46 4.39 -7.24
C PRO A 210 -7.05 3.69 -5.95
N THR A 211 -7.43 4.21 -4.79
CA THR A 211 -7.10 3.57 -3.49
C THR A 211 -7.77 2.20 -3.30
N TRP A 212 -8.83 1.89 -4.04
CA TRP A 212 -9.43 0.55 -4.03
C TRP A 212 -8.45 -0.55 -4.43
N PHE A 213 -7.42 -0.22 -5.23
CA PHE A 213 -6.37 -1.18 -5.59
C PHE A 213 -5.58 -1.69 -4.38
N ILE A 214 -5.54 -0.94 -3.29
CA ILE A 214 -4.87 -1.34 -2.05
C ILE A 214 -5.50 -2.62 -1.49
N SER A 215 -6.79 -2.89 -1.76
CA SER A 215 -7.49 -4.11 -1.31
C SER A 215 -6.91 -5.42 -1.88
N VAL A 216 -6.14 -5.35 -2.98
CA VAL A 216 -5.46 -6.51 -3.59
C VAL A 216 -4.22 -6.93 -2.77
N ALA A 217 -3.57 -5.96 -2.13
CA ALA A 217 -2.29 -6.20 -1.46
C ALA A 217 -2.37 -7.18 -0.27
N PRO A 218 -3.35 -7.07 0.67
CA PRO A 218 -3.40 -7.95 1.83
C PRO A 218 -3.45 -9.44 1.48
N PRO A 219 -4.38 -9.93 0.64
CA PRO A 219 -4.42 -11.34 0.30
C PRO A 219 -3.19 -11.77 -0.52
N SER A 220 -2.64 -10.91 -1.39
CA SER A 220 -1.42 -11.21 -2.13
C SER A 220 -0.23 -11.43 -1.19
N VAL A 221 -0.03 -10.54 -0.23
CA VAL A 221 1.07 -10.63 0.75
C VAL A 221 0.86 -11.81 1.68
N LEU A 222 -0.38 -12.06 2.13
CA LEU A 222 -0.71 -13.24 2.96
C LEU A 222 -0.37 -14.55 2.26
N GLY A 223 -0.63 -14.65 0.96
CA GLY A 223 -0.24 -15.83 0.17
C GLY A 223 1.27 -16.05 0.16
N VAL A 224 2.05 -14.97 0.05
CA VAL A 224 3.52 -15.03 0.11
C VAL A 224 4.02 -15.37 1.51
N VAL A 225 3.43 -14.80 2.54
CA VAL A 225 3.76 -15.08 3.94
C VAL A 225 3.41 -16.54 4.30
N ALA A 226 2.24 -17.03 3.87
CA ALA A 226 1.84 -18.43 4.04
C ALA A 226 2.85 -19.39 3.38
N PHE A 227 3.34 -19.05 2.18
CA PHE A 227 4.40 -19.80 1.53
C PHE A 227 5.69 -19.83 2.36
N GLN A 228 6.12 -18.71 2.92
CA GLN A 228 7.31 -18.64 3.78
C GLN A 228 7.14 -19.44 5.07
N PHE A 229 5.94 -19.51 5.62
CA PHE A 229 5.61 -20.36 6.78
C PHE A 229 5.44 -21.83 6.43
N GLN A 230 5.60 -22.22 5.16
CA GLN A 230 5.34 -23.58 4.69
C GLN A 230 3.90 -24.05 5.03
N ALA A 231 2.95 -23.13 4.98
CA ALA A 231 1.56 -23.44 5.22
C ALA A 231 1.03 -24.45 4.18
N PRO A 232 -0.05 -25.18 4.48
CA PRO A 232 -0.68 -26.08 3.51
C PRO A 232 -1.01 -25.35 2.20
N THR A 233 -0.83 -26.02 1.07
CA THR A 233 -1.01 -25.43 -0.28
C THR A 233 -2.37 -24.77 -0.47
N TRP A 234 -3.43 -25.34 0.12
CA TRP A 234 -4.77 -24.77 0.01
C TRP A 234 -4.88 -23.37 0.65
N VAL A 235 -4.10 -23.07 1.71
CA VAL A 235 -4.07 -21.72 2.34
C VAL A 235 -3.52 -20.69 1.35
N MET A 236 -2.42 -21.04 0.68
CA MET A 236 -1.81 -20.18 -0.34
C MET A 236 -2.75 -19.98 -1.53
N GLN A 237 -3.39 -21.06 -1.99
CA GLN A 237 -4.36 -21.01 -3.10
C GLN A 237 -5.56 -20.12 -2.76
N MET A 238 -6.10 -20.24 -1.55
CA MET A 238 -7.18 -19.36 -1.09
C MET A 238 -6.75 -17.87 -1.07
N ALA A 239 -5.56 -17.57 -0.56
CA ALA A 239 -5.05 -16.21 -0.51
C ALA A 239 -4.86 -15.62 -1.92
N TRP A 240 -4.28 -16.39 -2.84
CA TRP A 240 -4.08 -15.92 -4.23
C TRP A 240 -5.38 -15.85 -5.03
N ALA A 241 -6.30 -16.78 -4.83
CA ALA A 241 -7.63 -16.71 -5.44
C ALA A 241 -8.38 -15.44 -4.97
N MET A 242 -8.30 -15.10 -3.67
CA MET A 242 -8.86 -13.87 -3.14
C MET A 242 -8.16 -12.62 -3.73
N ALA A 243 -6.84 -12.65 -3.88
CA ALA A 243 -6.10 -11.56 -4.52
C ALA A 243 -6.52 -11.34 -5.98
N ALA A 244 -6.65 -12.44 -6.74
CA ALA A 244 -7.14 -12.41 -8.11
C ALA A 244 -8.58 -11.89 -8.20
N PHE A 245 -9.45 -12.33 -7.31
CA PHE A 245 -10.83 -11.82 -7.22
C PHE A 245 -10.85 -10.32 -6.93
N CYS A 246 -10.08 -9.85 -5.93
CA CYS A 246 -9.97 -8.43 -5.62
C CYS A 246 -9.47 -7.64 -6.83
N LEU A 247 -8.47 -8.15 -7.56
CA LEU A 247 -7.94 -7.50 -8.75
C LEU A 247 -9.02 -7.36 -9.84
N LEU A 248 -9.73 -8.43 -10.15
CA LEU A 248 -10.82 -8.39 -11.13
C LEU A 248 -11.93 -7.44 -10.70
N TRP A 249 -12.25 -7.43 -9.40
CA TRP A 249 -13.29 -6.56 -8.86
C TRP A 249 -12.94 -5.07 -8.94
N VAL A 250 -11.67 -4.70 -8.71
CA VAL A 250 -11.25 -3.29 -8.75
C VAL A 250 -10.78 -2.82 -10.12
N ALA A 251 -10.55 -3.72 -11.08
CA ALA A 251 -10.06 -3.37 -12.41
C ALA A 251 -10.93 -2.30 -13.13
N PRO A 252 -12.27 -2.36 -13.12
CA PRO A 252 -13.09 -1.32 -13.75
C PRO A 252 -12.95 0.06 -13.07
N VAL A 253 -12.71 0.07 -11.75
CA VAL A 253 -12.51 1.31 -10.99
C VAL A 253 -11.18 1.94 -11.36
N LEU A 254 -10.14 1.12 -11.55
CA LEU A 254 -8.82 1.58 -11.97
C LEU A 254 -8.85 2.18 -13.37
N ALA A 255 -9.53 1.52 -14.31
CA ALA A 255 -9.67 2.03 -15.67
C ALA A 255 -10.34 3.43 -15.66
N ARG A 256 -11.45 3.59 -14.93
CA ARG A 256 -12.11 4.90 -14.78
C ARG A 256 -11.23 5.95 -14.11
N ALA A 257 -10.48 5.56 -13.07
CA ALA A 257 -9.59 6.48 -12.37
C ALA A 257 -8.40 6.91 -13.24
N ALA A 258 -7.84 6.03 -14.04
CA ALA A 258 -6.78 6.34 -15.01
C ALA A 258 -7.29 7.37 -16.05
N VAL A 259 -8.48 7.19 -16.58
CA VAL A 259 -9.12 8.14 -17.50
C VAL A 259 -9.33 9.50 -16.81
N ALA A 260 -9.82 9.52 -15.59
CA ALA A 260 -10.12 10.76 -14.85
C ALA A 260 -8.88 11.63 -14.55
N VAL A 261 -7.68 11.02 -14.45
CA VAL A 261 -6.42 11.77 -14.26
C VAL A 261 -5.69 12.08 -15.57
N GLY A 262 -6.36 11.89 -16.73
CA GLY A 262 -5.81 12.27 -18.03
C GLY A 262 -4.71 11.33 -18.55
N VAL A 263 -4.54 10.16 -17.97
CA VAL A 263 -3.78 9.10 -18.61
C VAL A 263 -4.60 8.67 -19.83
N ALA A 264 -4.06 8.82 -21.03
CA ALA A 264 -4.62 8.24 -22.25
C ALA A 264 -4.84 6.75 -21.96
N ALA A 265 -6.11 6.34 -21.87
CA ALA A 265 -6.52 5.08 -21.30
C ALA A 265 -5.80 3.91 -21.93
N VAL A 266 -5.39 2.96 -21.15
CA VAL A 266 -5.30 1.59 -21.62
C VAL A 266 -6.74 1.08 -21.73
N PHE A 267 -7.41 1.46 -22.80
CA PHE A 267 -8.68 0.90 -23.20
C PHE A 267 -8.36 -0.45 -23.86
N ILE A 268 -8.64 -1.53 -23.15
CA ILE A 268 -8.74 -2.85 -23.77
C ILE A 268 -10.24 -3.07 -23.99
N GLU A 269 -10.78 -2.46 -24.99
CA GLU A 269 -12.10 -2.79 -25.51
C GLU A 269 -11.88 -3.72 -26.70
N THR A 270 -12.35 -4.96 -26.59
CA THR A 270 -12.31 -5.91 -27.68
C THR A 270 -13.70 -5.99 -28.31
N HIS A 271 -13.81 -5.66 -29.58
CA HIS A 271 -15.03 -5.81 -30.36
C HIS A 271 -14.75 -6.64 -31.62
N ALA A 272 -15.68 -7.52 -31.97
CA ALA A 272 -15.52 -8.38 -33.14
C ALA A 272 -15.50 -7.59 -34.46
N ASP A 273 -16.06 -6.40 -34.46
CA ASP A 273 -16.05 -5.44 -35.57
C ASP A 273 -15.84 -4.03 -35.02
N PRO A 274 -14.60 -3.57 -34.89
CA PRO A 274 -14.27 -2.28 -34.29
C PRO A 274 -14.88 -1.07 -34.99
N ASP A 275 -15.03 -1.13 -36.34
CA ASP A 275 -15.53 -0.02 -37.14
C ASP A 275 -17.03 0.25 -36.92
N HIS A 276 -17.76 -0.72 -36.38
CA HIS A 276 -19.19 -0.62 -36.06
C HIS A 276 -19.50 -0.71 -34.59
N ALA A 277 -18.49 -0.55 -33.73
CA ALA A 277 -18.66 -0.59 -32.28
C ALA A 277 -19.54 0.59 -31.79
N PRO A 278 -20.46 0.37 -30.84
CA PRO A 278 -21.35 1.43 -30.32
C PRO A 278 -20.62 2.48 -29.45
N SER A 279 -19.37 2.28 -29.14
CA SER A 279 -18.49 3.23 -28.49
C SER A 279 -17.24 3.45 -29.32
N ASP A 280 -16.26 4.10 -28.87
CA ASP A 280 -15.05 4.66 -29.45
C ASP A 280 -14.29 3.75 -30.47
N GLY A 281 -14.97 3.37 -31.56
CA GLY A 281 -14.51 2.41 -32.59
C GLY A 281 -13.05 2.54 -33.03
N PRO A 282 -12.50 3.74 -33.31
CA PRO A 282 -11.12 3.91 -33.74
C PRO A 282 -10.05 3.52 -32.70
N ASN A 283 -10.43 3.38 -31.43
CA ASN A 283 -9.52 3.07 -30.33
C ASN A 283 -9.69 1.63 -29.80
N MET A 284 -10.54 0.82 -30.43
CA MET A 284 -10.70 -0.59 -30.11
C MET A 284 -9.65 -1.46 -30.79
N ILE A 285 -9.16 -2.46 -30.07
CA ILE A 285 -8.23 -3.49 -30.57
C ILE A 285 -9.00 -4.76 -30.90
#